data_80a07c26eb94326b4ddc4635187fa7f5
#
_entry.id   80a07c26eb94326b4ddc4635187fa7f5
#
_cell.length_a   1.000
_cell.length_b   1.000
_cell.length_c   1.000
_cell.angle_alpha   90.00
_cell.angle_beta   90.00
_cell.angle_gamma   90.00
#
_symmetry.space_group_name_H-M   'P 1'
#
loop_
_entity.id
_entity.type
_entity.pdbx_description
1 polymer ?
#
loop_
_entity_poly.entity_id
_entity_poly.type
_entity_poly.pdbx_seq_one_letter_code
_entity_poly.pdbx_strand_id
1 'polypeptide(L)'
;MKIQINTDKNIEGHEALVAQVEAMIIKSLNHVSAHITRMEVHLSDENGDKHGQRDKRCMIEARLEGRQPTAVTCEAATMLQAVAGAANKMKSSLESTLERLHEHR
;
A
#
# COMPACT_ATOMS: atom_id res chain seq x y z
N MET A 1 7.48 -9.58 7.55
CA MET A 1 6.30 -8.95 6.93
C MET A 1 5.89 -9.72 5.69
N LYS A 2 4.67 -10.17 5.64
CA LYS A 2 4.15 -10.92 4.50
C LYS A 2 3.33 -9.99 3.63
N ILE A 3 3.69 -9.87 2.35
CA ILE A 3 3.03 -8.97 1.42
C ILE A 3 2.35 -9.77 0.32
N GLN A 4 1.07 -9.48 0.08
CA GLN A 4 0.32 -10.04 -1.04
C GLN A 4 -0.13 -8.89 -1.93
N ILE A 5 0.18 -8.96 -3.22
CA ILE A 5 -0.18 -7.92 -4.18
C ILE A 5 -1.17 -8.48 -5.19
N ASN A 6 -2.31 -7.83 -5.30
CA ASN A 6 -3.39 -8.21 -6.22
C ASN A 6 -3.58 -7.10 -7.25
N THR A 7 -3.74 -7.49 -8.50
CA THR A 7 -3.97 -6.54 -9.60
C THR A 7 -5.29 -6.88 -10.28
N ASP A 8 -5.95 -5.89 -10.86
CA ASP A 8 -7.14 -6.15 -11.63
C ASP A 8 -6.77 -6.48 -13.08
N LYS A 9 -7.78 -6.86 -13.88
CA LYS A 9 -7.56 -7.29 -15.26
C LYS A 9 -7.12 -6.18 -16.21
N ASN A 10 -7.24 -4.92 -15.79
CA ASN A 10 -6.89 -3.79 -16.63
C ASN A 10 -5.41 -3.40 -16.51
N ILE A 11 -4.68 -4.06 -15.64
CA ILE A 11 -3.27 -3.75 -15.41
C ILE A 11 -2.40 -4.68 -16.24
N GLU A 12 -1.53 -4.09 -17.07
CA GLU A 12 -0.59 -4.82 -17.90
C GLU A 12 0.80 -4.86 -17.25
N GLY A 13 1.63 -5.78 -17.70
CA GLY A 13 3.01 -5.90 -17.22
C GLY A 13 3.12 -6.32 -15.77
N HIS A 14 2.31 -7.28 -15.37
CA HIS A 14 2.15 -7.70 -13.98
C HIS A 14 3.44 -7.97 -13.23
N GLU A 15 4.31 -8.80 -13.79
CA GLU A 15 5.49 -9.26 -13.05
C GLU A 15 6.44 -8.11 -12.71
N ALA A 16 6.73 -7.26 -13.69
CA ALA A 16 7.62 -6.13 -13.48
C ALA A 16 7.00 -5.12 -12.53
N LEU A 17 5.71 -4.84 -12.71
CA LEU A 17 4.99 -3.91 -11.86
C LEU A 17 4.92 -4.40 -10.41
N VAL A 18 4.56 -5.66 -10.22
CA VAL A 18 4.45 -6.25 -8.89
C VAL A 18 5.79 -6.19 -8.15
N ALA A 19 6.88 -6.54 -8.84
CA ALA A 19 8.22 -6.49 -8.24
C ALA A 19 8.59 -5.06 -7.83
N GLN A 20 8.29 -4.10 -8.69
CA GLN A 20 8.59 -2.70 -8.41
C GLN A 20 7.77 -2.14 -7.25
N VAL A 21 6.47 -2.46 -7.22
CA VAL A 21 5.57 -2.05 -6.15
C VAL A 21 6.00 -2.65 -4.82
N GLU A 22 6.32 -3.95 -4.81
CA GLU A 22 6.79 -4.62 -3.60
C GLU A 22 8.04 -3.94 -3.04
N ALA A 23 9.01 -3.64 -3.92
CA ALA A 23 10.24 -2.97 -3.51
C ALA A 23 9.95 -1.58 -2.91
N MET A 24 9.05 -0.81 -3.51
CA MET A 24 8.66 0.51 -3.02
C MET A 24 8.04 0.43 -1.62
N ILE A 25 7.14 -0.52 -1.42
CA ILE A 25 6.44 -0.68 -0.14
C ILE A 25 7.41 -1.14 0.94
N ILE A 26 8.26 -2.10 0.64
CA ILE A 26 9.27 -2.58 1.59
C ILE A 26 10.17 -1.43 2.03
N LYS A 27 10.66 -0.64 1.08
CA LYS A 27 11.53 0.49 1.38
C LYS A 27 10.82 1.52 2.27
N SER A 28 9.58 1.83 1.95
CA SER A 28 8.80 2.84 2.68
C SER A 28 8.47 2.41 4.10
N LEU A 29 8.18 1.12 4.31
CA LEU A 29 7.67 0.61 5.58
C LEU A 29 8.66 -0.26 6.35
N ASN A 30 9.91 -0.32 5.88
CA ASN A 30 10.92 -1.19 6.48
C ASN A 30 11.11 -0.94 7.98
N HIS A 31 11.08 0.31 8.41
CA HIS A 31 11.32 0.66 9.82
C HIS A 31 10.20 0.20 10.76
N VAL A 32 9.02 -0.10 10.23
CA VAL A 32 7.89 -0.61 11.03
C VAL A 32 7.56 -2.06 10.69
N SER A 33 8.34 -2.70 9.80
CA SER A 33 8.02 -4.03 9.28
C SER A 33 7.95 -5.11 10.35
N ALA A 34 8.73 -4.99 11.42
CA ALA A 34 8.73 -5.97 12.51
C ALA A 34 7.38 -6.04 13.23
N HIS A 35 6.58 -4.98 13.14
CA HIS A 35 5.27 -4.91 13.79
C HIS A 35 4.14 -5.33 12.88
N ILE A 36 4.40 -5.51 11.58
CA ILE A 36 3.39 -5.85 10.60
C ILE A 36 3.36 -7.36 10.40
N THR A 37 2.22 -7.98 10.68
CA THR A 37 2.07 -9.41 10.48
C THR A 37 1.69 -9.75 9.05
N ARG A 38 0.88 -8.89 8.41
CA ARG A 38 0.38 -9.14 7.06
C ARG A 38 0.07 -7.81 6.38
N MET A 39 0.30 -7.77 5.07
CA MET A 39 -0.06 -6.62 4.24
C MET A 39 -0.66 -7.11 2.93
N GLU A 40 -1.77 -6.52 2.54
CA GLU A 40 -2.39 -6.76 1.24
C GLU A 40 -2.41 -5.46 0.47
N VAL A 41 -2.04 -5.54 -0.81
CA VAL A 41 -2.01 -4.40 -1.71
C VAL A 41 -2.91 -4.71 -2.89
N HIS A 42 -3.82 -3.80 -3.21
CA HIS A 42 -4.75 -3.95 -4.32
C HIS A 42 -4.53 -2.82 -5.30
N LEU A 43 -4.14 -3.17 -6.52
CA LEU A 43 -3.88 -2.22 -7.60
C LEU A 43 -5.00 -2.31 -8.61
N SER A 44 -5.58 -1.18 -8.99
CA SER A 44 -6.63 -1.14 -9.98
C SER A 44 -6.48 0.05 -10.91
N ASP A 45 -7.00 -0.11 -12.12
CA ASP A 45 -7.05 0.93 -13.13
C ASP A 45 -8.52 1.14 -13.47
N GLU A 46 -9.11 2.17 -12.90
CA GLU A 46 -10.54 2.41 -12.99
C GLU A 46 -11.02 2.67 -14.43
N ASN A 47 -10.17 3.26 -15.26
CA ASN A 47 -10.53 3.63 -16.62
C ASN A 47 -9.96 2.74 -17.72
N GLY A 48 -9.16 1.74 -17.37
CA GLY A 48 -8.51 0.89 -18.36
C GLY A 48 -7.66 1.69 -19.32
N ASP A 49 -8.01 1.64 -20.62
CA ASP A 49 -7.25 2.33 -21.66
C ASP A 49 -7.60 3.80 -21.82
N LYS A 50 -8.59 4.29 -21.10
CA LYS A 50 -9.00 5.68 -21.21
C LYS A 50 -8.10 6.57 -20.38
N HIS A 51 -7.85 7.79 -20.88
CA HIS A 51 -7.04 8.76 -20.15
C HIS A 51 -7.90 9.48 -19.13
N GLY A 52 -7.80 9.05 -17.87
CA GLY A 52 -8.40 9.76 -16.76
C GLY A 52 -7.33 10.46 -15.97
N GLN A 53 -7.71 11.43 -15.14
CA GLN A 53 -6.73 12.21 -14.38
C GLN A 53 -6.24 11.50 -13.13
N ARG A 54 -7.09 10.69 -12.49
CA ARG A 54 -6.72 9.96 -11.28
C ARG A 54 -7.40 8.60 -11.28
N ASP A 55 -7.14 7.87 -12.34
CA ASP A 55 -7.78 6.58 -12.58
C ASP A 55 -6.99 5.39 -12.05
N LYS A 56 -5.75 5.60 -11.65
CA LYS A 56 -4.95 4.53 -11.05
C LYS A 56 -5.13 4.57 -9.55
N ARG A 57 -5.41 3.42 -8.96
CA ARG A 57 -5.75 3.33 -7.55
C ARG A 57 -4.90 2.27 -6.86
N CYS A 58 -4.41 2.61 -5.68
CA CYS A 58 -3.71 1.66 -4.81
C CYS A 58 -4.38 1.67 -3.44
N MET A 59 -4.82 0.51 -2.98
CA MET A 59 -5.29 0.33 -1.62
C MET A 59 -4.31 -0.58 -0.90
N ILE A 60 -3.88 -0.18 0.29
CA ILE A 60 -3.01 -0.98 1.13
C ILE A 60 -3.73 -1.27 2.44
N GLU A 61 -3.80 -2.53 2.81
CA GLU A 61 -4.33 -2.95 4.10
C GLU A 61 -3.19 -3.62 4.87
N ALA A 62 -2.92 -3.13 6.07
CA ALA A 62 -1.85 -3.67 6.90
C ALA A 62 -2.39 -3.99 8.29
N ARG A 63 -1.89 -5.07 8.85
CA ARG A 63 -2.28 -5.49 10.19
C ARG A 63 -1.07 -5.51 11.10
N LEU A 64 -1.15 -4.76 12.20
CA LEU A 64 -0.17 -4.83 13.27
C LEU A 64 -0.54 -5.99 14.21
N GLU A 65 0.47 -6.59 14.80
CA GLU A 65 0.26 -7.72 15.70
C GLU A 65 -0.73 -7.36 16.81
N GLY A 66 -1.77 -8.19 16.96
CA GLY A 66 -2.78 -8.00 18.00
C GLY A 66 -3.78 -6.89 17.76
N ARG A 67 -3.81 -6.29 16.57
CA ARG A 67 -4.69 -5.17 16.28
C ARG A 67 -5.54 -5.41 15.03
N GLN A 68 -6.56 -4.58 14.86
CA GLN A 68 -7.41 -4.62 13.68
C GLN A 68 -6.65 -4.09 12.47
N PRO A 69 -6.98 -4.57 11.26
CA PRO A 69 -6.34 -4.06 10.05
C PRO A 69 -6.60 -2.58 9.83
N THR A 70 -5.63 -1.89 9.26
CA THR A 70 -5.74 -0.50 8.84
C THR A 70 -5.66 -0.46 7.31
N ALA A 71 -6.57 0.25 6.68
CA ALA A 71 -6.59 0.38 5.22
C ALA A 71 -6.45 1.83 4.80
N VAL A 72 -5.67 2.06 3.76
CA VAL A 72 -5.52 3.38 3.14
C VAL A 72 -5.66 3.24 1.63
N THR A 73 -6.06 4.32 0.97
CA THR A 73 -6.25 4.34 -0.48
C THR A 73 -5.65 5.62 -1.05
N CYS A 74 -5.06 5.51 -2.22
CA CYS A 74 -4.59 6.67 -2.97
C CYS A 74 -4.89 6.48 -4.44
N GLU A 75 -5.40 7.54 -5.08
CA GLU A 75 -5.64 7.57 -6.51
C GLU A 75 -4.70 8.58 -7.14
N ALA A 76 -4.21 8.28 -8.34
CA ALA A 76 -3.26 9.15 -9.01
C ALA A 76 -3.28 8.89 -10.51
N ALA A 77 -2.56 9.72 -11.25
CA ALA A 77 -2.48 9.60 -12.71
C ALA A 77 -1.64 8.40 -13.14
N THR A 78 -0.67 7.98 -12.33
CA THR A 78 0.12 6.79 -12.61
C THR A 78 0.04 5.81 -11.45
N MET A 79 0.27 4.53 -11.75
CA MET A 79 0.22 3.50 -10.71
C MET A 79 1.31 3.72 -9.67
N LEU A 80 2.52 4.10 -10.08
CA LEU A 80 3.61 4.31 -9.14
C LEU A 80 3.34 5.48 -8.21
N GLN A 81 2.69 6.54 -8.71
CA GLN A 81 2.27 7.65 -7.87
C GLN A 81 1.20 7.22 -6.87
N ALA A 82 0.25 6.39 -7.30
CA ALA A 82 -0.79 5.87 -6.41
C ALA A 82 -0.17 5.03 -5.30
N VAL A 83 0.78 4.18 -5.64
CA VAL A 83 1.49 3.34 -4.67
C VAL A 83 2.28 4.20 -3.69
N ALA A 84 3.02 5.19 -4.18
CA ALA A 84 3.83 6.07 -3.33
C ALA A 84 2.93 6.82 -2.34
N GLY A 85 1.78 7.32 -2.81
CA GLY A 85 0.85 8.02 -1.94
C GLY A 85 0.23 7.11 -0.89
N ALA A 86 -0.18 5.91 -1.29
CA ALA A 86 -0.76 4.94 -0.37
C ALA A 86 0.28 4.49 0.68
N ALA A 87 1.52 4.23 0.24
CA ALA A 87 2.59 3.84 1.16
C ALA A 87 2.86 4.93 2.18
N ASN A 88 2.89 6.21 1.76
CA ASN A 88 3.05 7.33 2.68
C ASN A 88 1.92 7.41 3.69
N LYS A 89 0.68 7.26 3.25
CA LYS A 89 -0.47 7.26 4.16
C LYS A 89 -0.38 6.13 5.18
N MET A 90 -0.01 4.94 4.72
CA MET A 90 0.12 3.79 5.61
C MET A 90 1.25 4.01 6.62
N LYS A 91 2.39 4.52 6.15
CA LYS A 91 3.53 4.83 7.02
C LYS A 91 3.11 5.77 8.16
N SER A 92 2.44 6.88 7.83
CA SER A 92 1.99 7.84 8.82
C SER A 92 0.99 7.22 9.80
N SER A 93 0.05 6.42 9.28
CA SER A 93 -0.96 5.77 10.10
C SER A 93 -0.33 4.78 11.09
N LEU A 94 0.61 3.97 10.62
CA LEU A 94 1.25 2.97 11.49
C LEU A 94 2.17 3.63 12.50
N GLU A 95 2.91 4.66 12.10
CA GLU A 95 3.76 5.41 13.03
C GLU A 95 2.93 6.04 14.15
N SER A 96 1.81 6.66 13.80
CA SER A 96 0.91 7.23 14.81
C SER A 96 0.38 6.18 15.76
N THR A 97 -0.03 5.04 15.24
CA THR A 97 -0.54 3.95 16.07
C THR A 97 0.51 3.43 17.03
N LEU A 98 1.74 3.22 16.53
CA LEU A 98 2.83 2.73 17.37
C LEU A 98 3.23 3.73 18.43
N GLU A 99 3.22 5.03 18.11
CA GLU A 99 3.48 6.08 19.10
C GLU A 99 2.45 6.06 20.22
N ARG A 100 1.16 5.96 19.87
CA ARG A 100 0.09 5.91 20.89
C ARG A 100 0.22 4.69 21.79
N LEU A 101 0.58 3.56 21.22
CA LEU A 101 0.79 2.34 22.00
C LEU A 101 1.97 2.47 22.95
N HIS A 102 3.02 3.15 22.51
CA HIS A 102 4.21 3.36 23.31
C HIS A 102 3.94 4.32 24.46
N GLU A 103 3.13 5.35 24.24
CA GLU A 103 2.77 6.34 25.25
C GLU A 103 1.91 5.79 26.38
N HIS A 104 1.17 4.71 26.12
CA HIS A 104 0.26 4.13 27.10
C HIS A 104 0.87 3.03 27.94
N ARG A 105 2.18 2.91 27.94
CA ARG A 105 2.87 1.95 28.79
C ARG A 105 3.20 2.50 30.14
#